data_bea69bfbefc102770e6c0dd3033eddfd
#
_entry.id   bea69bfbefc102770e6c0dd3033eddfd
#
_cell.length_a   1.000
_cell.length_b   1.000
_cell.length_c   1.000
_cell.angle_alpha   90.00
_cell.angle_beta   90.00
_cell.angle_gamma   90.00
#
_symmetry.space_group_name_H-M   'P 1'
#
loop_
_entity.id
_entity.type
_entity.pdbx_description
1 polymer ?
#
loop_
_entity_poly.entity_id
_entity_poly.type
_entity_poly.pdbx_seq_one_letter_code
_entity_poly.pdbx_strand_id
1 'polypeptide(L)'
;MTAVLAAGLVTAGVALGAGGAPPQAHLDHAGSGLARQGVAPVRASRPEGLPGLDVSSWQGNVDWTAVAAGGGRFAYVKATESTTYVNPYFTQQYMGAYQVGLVRGAYHFALPDRSSGATQADFFAAHGGAWSADSHTLPGALDIEYNPYGPTCYGLSQSAMAAWVSSFAAEYQALTGRWPVIYTTTNWWQQCTGNYAGLGATSPLWIACWCQTIGQLPAGWSTYTFWQWSNQPVDFPGDQDVFNGSSADLAALANGPTPPAPPPPPPLPPPLPPPPPQVLCRIPRVIGLRLQTARGRIRRAHCSPGRVRRVRAKRAGRVLAQKPSAGRVRARGARVRLVVGRRRAGR
;
A
#
# COMPACT_ATOMS: atom_id res chain seq x y z
N MET A 1 -6.41 62.19 46.44
CA MET A 1 -5.79 60.85 46.51
C MET A 1 -6.71 59.89 45.78
N THR A 2 -6.40 59.66 44.55
CA THR A 2 -7.23 58.80 43.67
C THR A 2 -6.34 57.64 43.25
N ALA A 3 -6.69 56.41 43.69
CA ALA A 3 -5.97 55.20 43.36
C ALA A 3 -6.46 54.64 42.01
N VAL A 4 -5.55 54.44 41.05
CA VAL A 4 -5.80 53.80 39.76
C VAL A 4 -5.44 52.36 39.92
N LEU A 5 -6.44 51.48 39.77
CA LEU A 5 -6.23 50.02 39.62
C LEU A 5 -5.83 49.71 38.18
N ALA A 6 -4.66 49.17 37.98
CA ALA A 6 -4.23 48.57 36.69
C ALA A 6 -4.70 47.12 36.61
N ALA A 7 -5.57 46.83 35.67
CA ALA A 7 -5.98 45.46 35.31
C ALA A 7 -4.96 44.88 34.33
N GLY A 8 -4.23 43.87 34.77
CA GLY A 8 -3.31 43.11 33.92
C GLY A 8 -4.10 42.12 33.03
N LEU A 9 -4.01 42.24 31.70
CA LEU A 9 -4.45 41.26 30.75
C LEU A 9 -3.44 40.09 30.74
N VAL A 10 -3.88 38.92 31.17
CA VAL A 10 -3.17 37.66 30.97
C VAL A 10 -3.57 37.14 29.60
N THR A 11 -2.70 37.28 28.61
CA THR A 11 -2.85 36.62 27.32
C THR A 11 -2.45 35.15 27.46
N ALA A 12 -3.43 34.24 27.44
CA ALA A 12 -3.18 32.81 27.30
C ALA A 12 -2.66 32.53 25.89
N GLY A 13 -1.36 32.31 25.77
CA GLY A 13 -0.74 31.83 24.55
C GLY A 13 -1.21 30.38 24.27
N VAL A 14 -1.98 30.21 23.24
CA VAL A 14 -2.26 28.86 22.68
C VAL A 14 -0.96 28.36 22.09
N ALA A 15 -0.31 27.44 22.76
CA ALA A 15 0.80 26.68 22.18
C ALA A 15 0.24 25.82 21.03
N LEU A 16 0.54 26.23 19.81
CA LEU A 16 0.40 25.35 18.65
C LEU A 16 1.32 24.14 18.88
N GLY A 17 0.71 23.00 19.18
CA GLY A 17 1.42 21.74 19.31
C GLY A 17 2.20 21.48 18.02
N ALA A 18 3.53 21.40 18.13
CA ALA A 18 4.38 20.91 17.08
C ALA A 18 3.89 19.49 16.73
N GLY A 19 3.23 19.34 15.58
CA GLY A 19 2.87 18.05 15.04
C GLY A 19 4.16 17.23 14.92
N GLY A 20 4.27 16.15 15.69
CA GLY A 20 5.41 15.25 15.61
C GLY A 20 5.54 14.76 14.17
N ALA A 21 6.75 14.75 13.64
CA ALA A 21 7.04 14.18 12.33
C ALA A 21 6.48 12.74 12.29
N PRO A 22 5.82 12.32 11.17
CA PRO A 22 5.33 10.95 11.04
C PRO A 22 6.49 9.96 11.17
N PRO A 23 6.22 8.74 11.64
CA PRO A 23 7.26 7.71 11.70
C PRO A 23 7.94 7.53 10.34
N GLN A 24 9.26 7.46 10.31
CA GLN A 24 10.07 7.40 9.08
C GLN A 24 9.63 6.32 8.07
N ALA A 25 8.99 5.25 8.53
CA ALA A 25 8.49 4.16 7.71
C ALA A 25 7.37 4.52 6.71
N HIS A 26 6.84 5.74 6.72
CA HIS A 26 5.73 6.16 5.85
C HIS A 26 6.02 7.47 5.11
N LEU A 27 7.29 7.85 5.02
CA LEU A 27 7.74 9.04 4.28
C LEU A 27 7.97 8.75 2.80
N ASP A 28 7.83 7.48 2.37
CA ASP A 28 7.96 7.13 0.97
C ASP A 28 6.83 7.77 0.15
N HIS A 29 7.19 8.24 -1.03
CA HIS A 29 6.33 8.99 -1.95
C HIS A 29 6.76 8.70 -3.38
N ALA A 30 5.98 9.11 -4.34
CA ALA A 30 6.31 8.97 -5.75
C ALA A 30 7.67 9.62 -6.05
N GLY A 31 8.64 8.83 -6.52
CA GLY A 31 10.02 9.26 -6.75
C GLY A 31 11.01 8.96 -5.62
N SER A 32 10.55 8.55 -4.45
CA SER A 32 11.47 8.19 -3.35
C SER A 32 12.42 7.05 -3.74
N GLY A 33 11.99 6.14 -4.60
CA GLY A 33 12.82 5.06 -5.13
C GLY A 33 13.94 5.57 -6.03
N LEU A 34 13.69 6.54 -6.92
CA LEU A 34 14.73 7.17 -7.72
C LEU A 34 15.77 7.89 -6.86
N ALA A 35 15.33 8.64 -5.85
CA ALA A 35 16.22 9.32 -4.92
C ALA A 35 17.14 8.33 -4.19
N ARG A 36 16.62 7.17 -3.76
CA ARG A 36 17.39 6.10 -3.11
C ARG A 36 18.39 5.42 -4.06
N GLN A 37 18.14 5.44 -5.38
CA GLN A 37 19.10 4.98 -6.40
C GLN A 37 20.19 6.04 -6.68
N GLY A 38 20.20 7.15 -5.97
CA GLY A 38 21.16 8.23 -6.16
C GLY A 38 20.92 9.06 -7.42
N VAL A 39 19.74 8.97 -8.03
CA VAL A 39 19.37 9.79 -9.18
C VAL A 39 19.04 11.19 -8.67
N ALA A 40 19.67 12.21 -9.30
CA ALA A 40 19.40 13.61 -9.05
C ALA A 40 18.79 14.26 -10.30
N PRO A 41 17.87 15.24 -10.14
CA PRO A 41 17.34 15.99 -11.28
C PRO A 41 18.44 16.72 -12.06
N VAL A 42 18.36 16.63 -13.37
CA VAL A 42 19.32 17.31 -14.28
C VAL A 42 18.74 18.55 -14.95
N ARG A 43 17.43 18.78 -14.82
CA ARG A 43 16.77 19.98 -15.38
C ARG A 43 16.70 21.09 -14.34
N ALA A 44 17.06 22.28 -14.76
CA ALA A 44 16.92 23.48 -13.95
C ALA A 44 15.56 24.19 -14.15
N SER A 45 14.76 23.76 -15.14
CA SER A 45 13.49 24.39 -15.50
C SER A 45 12.49 23.35 -15.98
N ARG A 46 11.22 23.68 -15.79
CA ARG A 46 10.09 22.85 -16.20
C ARG A 46 10.11 22.57 -17.71
N PRO A 47 9.83 21.30 -18.12
CA PRO A 47 9.58 20.97 -19.52
C PRO A 47 8.23 21.55 -19.99
N GLU A 48 7.97 21.48 -21.31
CA GLU A 48 6.66 21.84 -21.86
C GLU A 48 5.54 20.95 -21.28
N GLY A 49 4.36 21.54 -21.13
CA GLY A 49 3.16 20.90 -20.59
C GLY A 49 2.48 21.75 -19.53
N LEU A 50 1.32 21.30 -19.04
CA LEU A 50 0.63 21.95 -17.94
C LEU A 50 1.36 21.62 -16.62
N PRO A 51 1.67 22.65 -15.82
CA PRO A 51 2.40 22.42 -14.57
C PRO A 51 1.52 21.79 -13.49
N GLY A 52 2.09 20.88 -12.75
CA GLY A 52 1.51 20.24 -11.58
C GLY A 52 2.56 19.77 -10.61
N LEU A 53 2.08 19.10 -9.58
CA LEU A 53 2.93 18.58 -8.51
C LEU A 53 2.34 17.30 -7.94
N ASP A 54 3.19 16.52 -7.30
CA ASP A 54 2.70 15.51 -6.37
C ASP A 54 3.19 15.76 -4.94
N VAL A 55 2.35 15.40 -3.98
CA VAL A 55 2.61 15.61 -2.55
C VAL A 55 2.22 14.40 -1.72
N SER A 56 2.84 14.30 -0.57
CA SER A 56 2.59 13.24 0.40
C SER A 56 2.53 13.83 1.83
N SER A 57 2.59 12.98 2.84
CA SER A 57 2.76 13.44 4.23
C SER A 57 4.08 14.18 4.48
N TRP A 58 5.06 14.03 3.57
CA TRP A 58 6.34 14.73 3.64
C TRP A 58 6.16 16.25 3.62
N GLN A 59 5.27 16.77 2.77
CA GLN A 59 5.00 18.19 2.64
C GLN A 59 4.13 18.73 3.77
N GLY A 60 3.46 17.87 4.55
CA GLY A 60 2.51 18.33 5.56
C GLY A 60 1.35 19.11 4.95
N ASN A 61 0.97 20.22 5.59
CA ASN A 61 -0.01 21.13 5.02
C ASN A 61 0.60 21.95 3.87
N VAL A 62 -0.14 22.04 2.75
CA VAL A 62 0.29 22.75 1.55
C VAL A 62 -0.47 24.06 1.42
N ASP A 63 0.24 25.13 1.06
CA ASP A 63 -0.38 26.41 0.67
C ASP A 63 -0.84 26.34 -0.79
N TRP A 64 -2.06 25.87 -0.97
CA TRP A 64 -2.66 25.71 -2.30
C TRP A 64 -2.92 27.04 -3.01
N THR A 65 -3.10 28.13 -2.26
CA THR A 65 -3.25 29.46 -2.85
C THR A 65 -1.96 29.87 -3.55
N ALA A 66 -0.82 29.64 -2.92
CA ALA A 66 0.47 29.88 -3.55
C ALA A 66 0.70 28.96 -4.78
N VAL A 67 0.31 27.68 -4.72
CA VAL A 67 0.41 26.77 -5.88
C VAL A 67 -0.43 27.27 -7.05
N ALA A 68 -1.69 27.65 -6.83
CA ALA A 68 -2.55 28.18 -7.88
C ALA A 68 -2.02 29.50 -8.46
N ALA A 69 -1.55 30.43 -7.62
CA ALA A 69 -0.95 31.68 -8.04
C ALA A 69 0.34 31.46 -8.84
N GLY A 70 1.13 30.42 -8.52
CA GLY A 70 2.30 29.97 -9.28
C GLY A 70 1.97 29.30 -10.62
N GLY A 71 0.69 29.13 -10.94
CA GLY A 71 0.21 28.56 -12.20
C GLY A 71 -0.02 27.06 -12.20
N GLY A 72 -0.01 26.40 -11.04
CA GLY A 72 -0.37 24.99 -10.88
C GLY A 72 -1.74 24.68 -11.48
N ARG A 73 -1.85 23.56 -12.20
CA ARG A 73 -3.08 23.13 -12.88
C ARG A 73 -3.64 21.83 -12.34
N PHE A 74 -2.78 20.95 -11.86
CA PHE A 74 -3.19 19.68 -11.27
C PHE A 74 -2.27 19.28 -10.11
N ALA A 75 -2.75 18.35 -9.31
CA ALA A 75 -1.98 17.74 -8.24
C ALA A 75 -2.33 16.25 -8.09
N TYR A 76 -1.34 15.42 -7.79
CA TYR A 76 -1.54 14.10 -7.22
C TYR A 76 -1.19 14.10 -5.74
N VAL A 77 -2.04 13.50 -4.92
CA VAL A 77 -1.90 13.47 -3.46
C VAL A 77 -1.80 12.02 -2.99
N LYS A 78 -0.74 11.68 -2.25
CA LYS A 78 -0.65 10.35 -1.62
C LYS A 78 -1.87 10.15 -0.71
N ALA A 79 -2.64 9.10 -0.98
CA ALA A 79 -3.74 8.70 -0.11
C ALA A 79 -3.31 7.57 0.82
N THR A 80 -2.70 6.53 0.26
CA THR A 80 -2.44 5.28 0.99
C THR A 80 -1.10 4.66 0.61
N GLU A 81 -0.62 3.75 1.47
CA GLU A 81 0.50 2.85 1.19
C GLU A 81 0.17 1.45 1.72
N SER A 82 0.37 0.41 0.89
CA SER A 82 -0.06 -0.94 1.24
C SER A 82 -1.53 -0.95 1.72
N THR A 83 -1.86 -1.76 2.71
CA THR A 83 -3.20 -1.82 3.33
C THR A 83 -3.20 -1.32 4.77
N THR A 84 -2.18 -0.56 5.17
CA THR A 84 -1.99 -0.20 6.59
C THR A 84 -1.74 1.29 6.84
N TYR A 85 -1.46 2.06 5.79
CA TYR A 85 -1.18 3.48 5.93
C TYR A 85 -2.17 4.34 5.16
N VAL A 86 -2.65 5.39 5.80
CA VAL A 86 -3.43 6.49 5.21
C VAL A 86 -2.70 7.79 5.53
N ASN A 87 -2.51 8.64 4.52
CA ASN A 87 -1.85 9.93 4.69
C ASN A 87 -2.66 10.84 5.63
N PRO A 88 -2.11 11.25 6.79
CA PRO A 88 -2.84 12.08 7.75
C PRO A 88 -3.14 13.49 7.22
N TYR A 89 -2.44 13.95 6.20
CA TYR A 89 -2.64 15.25 5.56
C TYR A 89 -3.54 15.18 4.31
N PHE A 90 -4.01 13.98 3.93
CA PHE A 90 -4.76 13.76 2.69
C PHE A 90 -5.93 14.72 2.52
N THR A 91 -6.76 14.89 3.54
CA THR A 91 -7.93 15.76 3.45
C THR A 91 -7.55 17.21 3.18
N GLN A 92 -6.54 17.76 3.87
CA GLN A 92 -6.08 19.13 3.64
C GLN A 92 -5.49 19.27 2.23
N GLN A 93 -4.65 18.33 1.83
CA GLN A 93 -3.98 18.36 0.53
C GLN A 93 -4.98 18.20 -0.62
N TYR A 94 -5.84 17.19 -0.57
CA TYR A 94 -6.78 16.86 -1.64
C TYR A 94 -7.91 17.88 -1.79
N MET A 95 -8.50 18.30 -0.66
CA MET A 95 -9.58 19.30 -0.68
C MET A 95 -9.03 20.72 -0.90
N GLY A 96 -7.85 21.02 -0.39
CA GLY A 96 -7.21 22.30 -0.63
C GLY A 96 -6.88 22.55 -2.11
N ALA A 97 -6.37 21.53 -2.82
CA ALA A 97 -6.18 21.60 -4.27
C ALA A 97 -7.50 21.87 -5.01
N TYR A 98 -8.57 21.17 -4.62
CA TYR A 98 -9.91 21.38 -5.19
C TYR A 98 -10.44 22.81 -4.97
N GLN A 99 -10.30 23.34 -3.75
CA GLN A 99 -10.82 24.65 -3.37
C GLN A 99 -10.22 25.81 -4.17
N VAL A 100 -8.99 25.63 -4.67
CA VAL A 100 -8.33 26.63 -5.52
C VAL A 100 -8.50 26.33 -7.01
N GLY A 101 -9.32 25.34 -7.38
CA GLY A 101 -9.68 25.02 -8.76
C GLY A 101 -8.65 24.14 -9.52
N LEU A 102 -7.72 23.48 -8.82
CA LEU A 102 -6.85 22.49 -9.46
C LEU A 102 -7.63 21.20 -9.75
N VAL A 103 -7.28 20.54 -10.85
CA VAL A 103 -7.67 19.14 -11.09
C VAL A 103 -6.79 18.26 -10.20
N ARG A 104 -7.39 17.38 -9.40
CA ARG A 104 -6.64 16.58 -8.44
C ARG A 104 -6.88 15.09 -8.61
N GLY A 105 -5.86 14.29 -8.30
CA GLY A 105 -5.91 12.85 -8.20
C GLY A 105 -5.34 12.38 -6.86
N ALA A 106 -5.66 11.16 -6.50
CA ALA A 106 -5.02 10.47 -5.38
C ALA A 106 -4.03 9.43 -5.92
N TYR A 107 -2.97 9.10 -5.17
CA TYR A 107 -2.12 7.98 -5.50
C TYR A 107 -1.92 7.01 -4.33
N HIS A 108 -1.65 5.77 -4.70
CA HIS A 108 -1.38 4.65 -3.81
C HIS A 108 0.06 4.19 -3.98
N PHE A 109 0.86 4.25 -2.93
CA PHE A 109 2.20 3.66 -2.93
C PHE A 109 2.10 2.16 -2.71
N ALA A 110 2.50 1.38 -3.71
CA ALA A 110 2.35 -0.06 -3.72
C ALA A 110 3.44 -0.80 -2.95
N LEU A 111 3.06 -1.80 -2.19
CA LEU A 111 3.97 -2.77 -1.57
C LEU A 111 3.54 -4.20 -1.97
N PRO A 112 3.94 -4.68 -3.14
CA PRO A 112 3.51 -5.99 -3.67
C PRO A 112 3.84 -7.20 -2.80
N ASP A 113 4.85 -7.11 -1.94
CA ASP A 113 5.23 -8.16 -1.00
C ASP A 113 4.30 -8.25 0.24
N ARG A 114 3.39 -7.29 0.43
CA ARG A 114 2.52 -7.20 1.62
C ARG A 114 1.15 -7.81 1.41
N SER A 115 0.54 -7.61 0.24
CA SER A 115 -0.78 -8.12 -0.10
C SER A 115 -0.99 -8.15 -1.61
N SER A 116 -2.10 -8.75 -2.07
CA SER A 116 -2.43 -8.79 -3.49
C SER A 116 -2.74 -7.41 -4.07
N GLY A 117 -2.61 -7.26 -5.40
CA GLY A 117 -2.95 -6.03 -6.09
C GLY A 117 -4.42 -5.63 -5.87
N ALA A 118 -5.35 -6.58 -5.99
CA ALA A 118 -6.77 -6.32 -5.72
C ALA A 118 -7.02 -5.81 -4.30
N THR A 119 -6.41 -6.44 -3.29
CA THR A 119 -6.57 -6.00 -1.89
C THR A 119 -6.05 -4.58 -1.65
N GLN A 120 -4.96 -4.19 -2.33
CA GLN A 120 -4.44 -2.82 -2.23
C GLN A 120 -5.31 -1.84 -3.01
N ALA A 121 -5.91 -2.23 -4.13
CA ALA A 121 -6.88 -1.42 -4.85
C ALA A 121 -8.17 -1.17 -4.05
N ASP A 122 -8.70 -2.21 -3.37
CA ASP A 122 -9.83 -2.08 -2.43
C ASP A 122 -9.53 -1.04 -1.34
N PHE A 123 -8.36 -1.20 -0.71
CA PHE A 123 -7.94 -0.29 0.36
C PHE A 123 -7.79 1.15 -0.14
N PHE A 124 -7.15 1.32 -1.29
CA PHE A 124 -6.97 2.63 -1.92
C PHE A 124 -8.29 3.31 -2.26
N ALA A 125 -9.20 2.61 -2.94
CA ALA A 125 -10.51 3.15 -3.31
C ALA A 125 -11.32 3.56 -2.07
N ALA A 126 -11.27 2.78 -0.98
CA ALA A 126 -11.96 3.08 0.27
C ALA A 126 -11.35 4.26 1.05
N HIS A 127 -10.10 4.65 0.79
CA HIS A 127 -9.36 5.65 1.55
C HIS A 127 -8.86 6.83 0.70
N GLY A 128 -9.67 7.29 -0.25
CA GLY A 128 -9.43 8.50 -1.02
C GLY A 128 -9.10 8.28 -2.48
N GLY A 129 -8.86 7.04 -2.91
CA GLY A 129 -8.58 6.70 -4.30
C GLY A 129 -9.80 6.61 -5.23
N ALA A 130 -11.03 6.75 -4.69
CA ALA A 130 -12.23 6.71 -5.50
C ALA A 130 -12.25 7.85 -6.53
N TRP A 131 -12.88 7.57 -7.68
CA TRP A 131 -13.06 8.56 -8.74
C TRP A 131 -14.50 9.08 -8.75
N SER A 132 -14.67 10.35 -9.13
CA SER A 132 -15.97 10.97 -9.37
C SER A 132 -15.94 11.83 -10.64
N ALA A 133 -17.05 11.81 -11.38
CA ALA A 133 -17.24 12.62 -12.60
C ALA A 133 -17.59 14.08 -12.26
N ASP A 134 -16.68 14.77 -11.59
CA ASP A 134 -16.85 16.16 -11.12
C ASP A 134 -16.03 17.19 -11.88
N SER A 135 -15.44 16.81 -13.00
CA SER A 135 -14.52 17.62 -13.84
C SER A 135 -13.19 17.97 -13.17
N HIS A 136 -12.99 17.56 -11.92
CA HIS A 136 -11.83 17.92 -11.11
C HIS A 136 -11.11 16.70 -10.50
N THR A 137 -11.66 15.48 -10.68
CA THR A 137 -11.07 14.25 -10.14
C THR A 137 -10.40 13.46 -11.25
N LEU A 138 -9.08 13.34 -11.20
CA LEU A 138 -8.29 12.44 -12.05
C LEU A 138 -8.52 10.98 -11.62
N PRO A 139 -8.35 10.01 -12.52
CA PRO A 139 -8.22 8.61 -12.12
C PRO A 139 -7.12 8.47 -11.07
N GLY A 140 -7.34 7.63 -10.08
CA GLY A 140 -6.31 7.35 -9.08
C GLY A 140 -5.08 6.74 -9.71
N ALA A 141 -3.91 6.98 -9.12
CA ALA A 141 -2.65 6.47 -9.62
C ALA A 141 -2.12 5.32 -8.76
N LEU A 142 -1.65 4.27 -9.42
CA LEU A 142 -0.81 3.24 -8.84
C LEU A 142 0.64 3.68 -8.95
N ASP A 143 1.25 4.00 -7.83
CA ASP A 143 2.68 4.24 -7.69
C ASP A 143 3.37 2.91 -7.44
N ILE A 144 4.06 2.41 -8.47
CA ILE A 144 4.79 1.13 -8.45
C ILE A 144 6.23 1.35 -8.91
N GLU A 145 7.14 1.32 -7.96
CA GLU A 145 8.53 1.65 -8.15
C GLU A 145 9.48 0.83 -7.26
N TYR A 146 10.75 1.23 -7.14
CA TYR A 146 11.77 0.56 -6.34
C TYR A 146 11.31 0.38 -4.89
N ASN A 147 11.44 -0.86 -4.38
CA ASN A 147 11.06 -1.19 -3.01
C ASN A 147 11.95 -0.42 -2.00
N PRO A 148 11.37 0.45 -1.18
CA PRO A 148 12.15 1.20 -0.18
C PRO A 148 12.56 0.35 1.04
N TYR A 149 11.97 -0.84 1.20
CA TYR A 149 12.10 -1.68 2.40
C TYR A 149 12.83 -2.99 2.15
N GLY A 150 13.24 -3.28 0.91
CA GLY A 150 13.85 -4.57 0.60
C GLY A 150 14.32 -4.71 -0.86
N PRO A 151 14.29 -5.93 -1.41
CA PRO A 151 14.71 -6.15 -2.80
C PRO A 151 13.93 -5.30 -3.79
N THR A 152 14.60 -4.74 -4.79
CA THR A 152 14.06 -3.80 -5.79
C THR A 152 12.68 -4.19 -6.35
N CYS A 153 12.49 -5.47 -6.66
CA CYS A 153 11.24 -6.00 -7.23
C CYS A 153 10.40 -6.74 -6.17
N TYR A 154 10.49 -6.38 -4.88
CA TYR A 154 9.69 -6.96 -3.80
C TYR A 154 9.81 -8.48 -3.65
N GLY A 155 10.91 -9.07 -4.14
CA GLY A 155 11.10 -10.53 -4.14
C GLY A 155 10.23 -11.29 -5.15
N LEU A 156 9.50 -10.60 -6.01
CA LEU A 156 8.63 -11.18 -7.03
C LEU A 156 9.39 -11.45 -8.34
N SER A 157 9.00 -12.49 -9.05
CA SER A 157 9.42 -12.68 -10.44
C SER A 157 8.73 -11.66 -11.35
N GLN A 158 9.28 -11.43 -12.54
CA GLN A 158 8.69 -10.53 -13.54
C GLN A 158 7.23 -10.87 -13.87
N SER A 159 6.93 -12.13 -14.04
CA SER A 159 5.56 -12.58 -14.33
C SER A 159 4.62 -12.41 -13.14
N ALA A 160 5.10 -12.62 -11.91
CA ALA A 160 4.31 -12.40 -10.71
C ALA A 160 4.04 -10.91 -10.49
N MET A 161 5.02 -10.04 -10.76
CA MET A 161 4.85 -8.59 -10.68
C MET A 161 3.86 -8.08 -11.74
N ALA A 162 3.98 -8.53 -12.99
CA ALA A 162 3.03 -8.19 -14.05
C ALA A 162 1.60 -8.63 -13.70
N ALA A 163 1.43 -9.82 -13.13
CA ALA A 163 0.14 -10.30 -12.65
C ALA A 163 -0.39 -9.46 -11.48
N TRP A 164 0.48 -9.04 -10.55
CA TRP A 164 0.12 -8.20 -9.42
C TRP A 164 -0.39 -6.83 -9.88
N VAL A 165 0.35 -6.15 -10.77
CA VAL A 165 -0.04 -4.85 -11.32
C VAL A 165 -1.35 -4.94 -12.10
N SER A 166 -1.51 -6.01 -12.91
CA SER A 166 -2.76 -6.26 -13.64
C SER A 166 -3.95 -6.48 -12.69
N SER A 167 -3.73 -7.20 -11.58
CA SER A 167 -4.77 -7.43 -10.56
C SER A 167 -5.20 -6.14 -9.89
N PHE A 168 -4.25 -5.25 -9.54
CA PHE A 168 -4.58 -3.94 -9.01
C PHE A 168 -5.39 -3.11 -10.00
N ALA A 169 -4.93 -3.04 -11.26
CA ALA A 169 -5.57 -2.23 -12.29
C ALA A 169 -7.00 -2.69 -12.61
N ALA A 170 -7.21 -4.00 -12.68
CA ALA A 170 -8.52 -4.59 -12.94
C ALA A 170 -9.50 -4.33 -11.78
N GLU A 171 -9.05 -4.50 -10.53
CA GLU A 171 -9.88 -4.25 -9.35
C GLU A 171 -10.22 -2.76 -9.23
N TYR A 172 -9.23 -1.88 -9.38
CA TYR A 172 -9.47 -0.45 -9.36
C TYR A 172 -10.49 -0.01 -10.43
N GLN A 173 -10.38 -0.58 -11.64
CA GLN A 173 -11.33 -0.32 -12.72
C GLN A 173 -12.73 -0.81 -12.38
N ALA A 174 -12.86 -2.00 -11.79
CA ALA A 174 -14.14 -2.55 -11.37
C ALA A 174 -14.83 -1.69 -10.29
N LEU A 175 -14.05 -1.14 -9.35
CA LEU A 175 -14.55 -0.31 -8.25
C LEU A 175 -14.92 1.11 -8.68
N THR A 176 -14.18 1.69 -9.61
CA THR A 176 -14.27 3.13 -9.93
C THR A 176 -14.81 3.42 -11.33
N GLY A 177 -14.87 2.42 -12.20
CA GLY A 177 -15.16 2.59 -13.63
C GLY A 177 -14.00 3.19 -14.42
N ARG A 178 -12.84 3.42 -13.80
CA ARG A 178 -11.65 4.04 -14.43
C ARG A 178 -10.42 3.15 -14.30
N TRP A 179 -9.64 3.05 -15.37
CA TRP A 179 -8.31 2.47 -15.28
C TRP A 179 -7.39 3.40 -14.49
N PRO A 180 -6.55 2.85 -13.59
CA PRO A 180 -5.61 3.69 -12.84
C PRO A 180 -4.54 4.27 -13.74
N VAL A 181 -4.04 5.44 -13.39
CA VAL A 181 -2.77 5.96 -13.91
C VAL A 181 -1.65 5.09 -13.34
N ILE A 182 -0.68 4.72 -14.17
CA ILE A 182 0.51 3.96 -13.72
C ILE A 182 1.68 4.91 -13.58
N TYR A 183 2.12 5.13 -12.33
CA TYR A 183 3.38 5.80 -12.05
C TYR A 183 4.49 4.77 -11.90
N THR A 184 5.56 4.97 -12.66
CA THR A 184 6.75 4.11 -12.63
C THR A 184 7.95 4.76 -13.32
N THR A 185 9.12 4.10 -13.27
CA THR A 185 10.26 4.41 -14.14
C THR A 185 10.40 3.35 -15.22
N THR A 186 10.95 3.72 -16.40
CA THR A 186 11.22 2.74 -17.47
C THR A 186 12.12 1.59 -16.99
N ASN A 187 13.19 1.92 -16.25
CA ASN A 187 14.14 0.91 -15.79
C ASN A 187 13.50 -0.08 -14.81
N TRP A 188 12.76 0.43 -13.83
CA TRP A 188 12.08 -0.47 -12.88
C TRP A 188 11.06 -1.35 -13.60
N TRP A 189 10.26 -0.78 -14.50
CA TRP A 189 9.24 -1.52 -15.25
C TRP A 189 9.86 -2.66 -16.08
N GLN A 190 10.95 -2.37 -16.79
CA GLN A 190 11.68 -3.39 -17.55
C GLN A 190 12.25 -4.48 -16.65
N GLN A 191 12.91 -4.08 -15.56
CA GLN A 191 13.56 -5.00 -14.64
C GLN A 191 12.56 -5.88 -13.89
N CYS A 192 11.47 -5.29 -13.38
CA CYS A 192 10.61 -5.96 -12.42
C CYS A 192 9.37 -6.60 -13.04
N THR A 193 8.93 -6.15 -14.23
CA THR A 193 7.75 -6.72 -14.92
C THR A 193 8.11 -7.49 -16.20
N GLY A 194 9.40 -7.52 -16.59
CA GLY A 194 9.79 -8.02 -17.91
C GLY A 194 9.31 -7.12 -19.04
N ASN A 195 9.15 -5.82 -18.78
CA ASN A 195 8.63 -4.85 -19.72
C ASN A 195 7.19 -5.16 -20.18
N TYR A 196 6.32 -5.49 -19.25
CA TYR A 196 4.93 -5.88 -19.50
C TYR A 196 4.15 -4.78 -20.25
N ALA A 197 3.54 -5.13 -21.39
CA ALA A 197 2.85 -4.19 -22.28
C ALA A 197 1.32 -4.12 -22.05
N GLY A 198 0.75 -4.98 -21.21
CA GLY A 198 -0.69 -5.20 -21.14
C GLY A 198 -1.55 -4.04 -20.63
N LEU A 199 -0.95 -3.00 -20.07
CA LEU A 199 -1.68 -1.83 -19.56
C LEU A 199 -1.60 -0.60 -20.48
N GLY A 200 -0.74 -0.60 -21.49
CA GLY A 200 -0.49 0.58 -22.32
C GLY A 200 -1.71 1.08 -23.08
N ALA A 201 -2.66 0.19 -23.43
CA ALA A 201 -3.88 0.57 -24.13
C ALA A 201 -4.98 1.16 -23.23
N THR A 202 -4.88 1.00 -21.91
CA THR A 202 -5.96 1.33 -20.98
C THR A 202 -5.57 2.33 -19.91
N SER A 203 -4.38 2.19 -19.36
CA SER A 203 -3.89 2.99 -18.24
C SER A 203 -3.00 4.13 -18.73
N PRO A 204 -3.30 5.39 -18.37
CA PRO A 204 -2.40 6.50 -18.63
C PRO A 204 -1.05 6.28 -17.94
N LEU A 205 0.05 6.70 -18.57
CA LEU A 205 1.39 6.59 -18.00
C LEU A 205 1.80 7.89 -17.32
N TRP A 206 2.22 7.80 -16.07
CA TRP A 206 2.92 8.84 -15.34
C TRP A 206 4.37 8.39 -15.15
N ILE A 207 5.25 8.88 -16.03
CA ILE A 207 6.65 8.47 -16.06
C ILE A 207 7.50 9.32 -15.12
N ALA A 208 8.26 8.68 -14.26
CA ALA A 208 9.29 9.35 -13.48
C ALA A 208 10.62 9.26 -14.19
N CYS A 209 11.14 10.42 -14.61
CA CYS A 209 12.47 10.56 -15.15
C CYS A 209 12.99 11.97 -14.83
N TRP A 210 13.90 12.08 -13.89
CA TRP A 210 14.58 13.33 -13.54
C TRP A 210 15.72 13.59 -14.53
N CYS A 211 15.39 13.55 -15.81
CA CYS A 211 16.29 13.51 -16.96
C CYS A 211 16.07 14.71 -17.87
N GLN A 212 17.04 14.99 -18.75
CA GLN A 212 16.95 16.09 -19.71
C GLN A 212 15.83 15.84 -20.74
N THR A 213 15.71 14.60 -21.20
CA THR A 213 14.68 14.13 -22.14
C THR A 213 14.27 12.73 -21.77
N ILE A 214 12.96 12.44 -21.83
CA ILE A 214 12.46 11.08 -21.67
C ILE A 214 12.96 10.26 -22.85
N GLY A 215 13.62 9.15 -22.53
CA GLY A 215 14.06 8.18 -23.53
C GLY A 215 12.93 7.22 -23.93
N GLN A 216 13.27 5.95 -24.07
CA GLN A 216 12.30 4.90 -24.38
C GLN A 216 11.30 4.75 -23.24
N LEU A 217 10.01 4.71 -23.55
CA LEU A 217 8.94 4.42 -22.61
C LEU A 217 8.82 2.91 -22.35
N PRO A 218 8.17 2.51 -21.25
CA PRO A 218 7.80 1.11 -21.03
C PRO A 218 6.93 0.57 -22.18
N ALA A 219 7.04 -0.73 -22.46
CA ALA A 219 6.29 -1.36 -23.54
C ALA A 219 4.76 -1.19 -23.36
N GLY A 220 4.07 -1.00 -24.47
CA GLY A 220 2.63 -0.76 -24.52
C GLY A 220 2.26 0.73 -24.56
N TRP A 221 3.12 1.64 -24.08
CA TRP A 221 2.89 3.09 -24.16
C TRP A 221 3.71 3.72 -25.29
N SER A 222 3.05 4.45 -26.18
CA SER A 222 3.68 5.26 -27.22
C SER A 222 3.90 6.72 -26.78
N THR A 223 3.23 7.14 -25.71
CA THR A 223 3.35 8.48 -25.12
C THR A 223 3.14 8.40 -23.62
N TYR A 224 3.57 9.41 -22.89
CA TYR A 224 3.25 9.60 -21.49
C TYR A 224 2.08 10.58 -21.33
N THR A 225 1.38 10.47 -20.22
CA THR A 225 0.30 11.39 -19.81
C THR A 225 0.83 12.42 -18.83
N PHE A 226 1.60 11.97 -17.85
CA PHE A 226 2.27 12.82 -16.87
C PHE A 226 3.76 12.49 -16.84
N TRP A 227 4.58 13.49 -16.54
CA TRP A 227 6.01 13.34 -16.34
C TRP A 227 6.44 14.02 -15.06
N GLN A 228 6.87 13.23 -14.06
CA GLN A 228 7.59 13.74 -12.91
C GLN A 228 9.04 13.98 -13.31
N TRP A 229 9.40 15.27 -13.43
CA TRP A 229 10.68 15.68 -13.99
C TRP A 229 11.71 16.12 -12.94
N SER A 230 11.29 16.34 -11.68
CA SER A 230 12.16 16.74 -10.58
C SER A 230 11.51 16.41 -9.22
N ASN A 231 12.33 16.04 -8.25
CA ASN A 231 11.95 15.97 -6.82
C ASN A 231 12.40 17.20 -6.04
N GLN A 232 12.85 18.25 -6.72
CA GLN A 232 13.21 19.50 -6.07
C GLN A 232 12.04 20.48 -6.16
N PRO A 233 11.76 21.25 -5.10
CA PRO A 233 10.67 22.22 -5.09
C PRO A 233 11.05 23.46 -5.92
N VAL A 234 11.05 23.32 -7.24
CA VAL A 234 11.43 24.38 -8.19
C VAL A 234 10.30 25.41 -8.32
N ASP A 235 9.10 24.94 -8.70
CA ASP A 235 7.92 25.80 -8.90
C ASP A 235 6.94 25.68 -7.74
N PHE A 236 6.80 24.47 -7.15
CA PHE A 236 5.81 24.12 -6.15
C PHE A 236 6.43 23.33 -4.99
N PRO A 237 5.77 23.25 -3.83
CA PRO A 237 6.16 22.29 -2.79
C PRO A 237 5.90 20.87 -3.26
N GLY A 238 6.83 19.95 -3.01
CA GLY A 238 6.74 18.56 -3.48
C GLY A 238 7.43 18.32 -4.81
N ASP A 239 7.14 17.17 -5.41
CA ASP A 239 7.75 16.78 -6.68
C ASP A 239 7.07 17.49 -7.84
N GLN A 240 7.83 17.72 -8.90
CA GLN A 240 7.42 18.59 -10.00
C GLN A 240 6.96 17.76 -11.19
N ASP A 241 5.76 18.05 -11.65
CA ASP A 241 5.10 17.33 -12.74
C ASP A 241 4.72 18.24 -13.90
N VAL A 242 4.58 17.63 -15.07
CA VAL A 242 3.87 18.22 -16.20
C VAL A 242 2.86 17.23 -16.76
N PHE A 243 1.71 17.74 -17.17
CA PHE A 243 0.73 16.99 -17.96
C PHE A 243 1.01 17.23 -19.45
N ASN A 244 1.08 16.17 -20.23
CA ASN A 244 1.35 16.18 -21.66
C ASN A 244 0.06 16.44 -22.46
N GLY A 245 -0.39 17.66 -22.47
CA GLY A 245 -1.62 18.04 -23.16
C GLY A 245 -2.09 19.45 -22.79
N SER A 246 -3.24 19.84 -23.31
CA SER A 246 -3.89 21.10 -23.02
C SER A 246 -4.77 21.00 -21.75
N SER A 247 -5.27 22.14 -21.27
CA SER A 247 -6.27 22.16 -20.18
C SER A 247 -7.56 21.44 -20.56
N ALA A 248 -7.92 21.43 -21.86
CA ALA A 248 -9.08 20.66 -22.33
C ALA A 248 -8.82 19.15 -22.25
N ASP A 249 -7.60 18.69 -22.56
CA ASP A 249 -7.23 17.27 -22.45
C ASP A 249 -7.17 16.83 -20.99
N LEU A 250 -6.68 17.67 -20.08
CA LEU A 250 -6.68 17.41 -18.65
C LEU A 250 -8.14 17.29 -18.12
N ALA A 251 -9.01 18.19 -18.53
CA ALA A 251 -10.45 18.14 -18.18
C ALA A 251 -11.14 16.90 -18.78
N ALA A 252 -10.79 16.52 -20.01
CA ALA A 252 -11.29 15.31 -20.64
C ALA A 252 -10.82 14.04 -19.89
N LEU A 253 -9.56 14.00 -19.42
CA LEU A 253 -9.07 12.92 -18.58
C LEU A 253 -9.84 12.82 -17.25
N ALA A 254 -10.15 13.96 -16.63
CA ALA A 254 -10.94 14.00 -15.40
C ALA A 254 -12.40 13.54 -15.61
N ASN A 255 -12.99 13.86 -16.77
CA ASN A 255 -14.38 13.53 -17.10
C ASN A 255 -14.55 12.41 -18.12
N GLY A 256 -13.48 12.01 -18.78
CA GLY A 256 -13.54 11.15 -19.95
C GLY A 256 -14.37 9.88 -19.74
N PRO A 257 -14.98 9.38 -20.82
CA PRO A 257 -15.61 8.08 -20.78
C PRO A 257 -14.58 7.04 -20.36
N THR A 258 -15.00 6.05 -19.62
CA THR A 258 -14.18 4.87 -19.38
C THR A 258 -13.63 4.38 -20.72
N PRO A 259 -12.31 4.23 -20.91
CA PRO A 259 -11.80 3.61 -22.11
C PRO A 259 -12.59 2.33 -22.39
N PRO A 260 -12.92 1.99 -23.63
CA PRO A 260 -13.58 0.72 -23.93
C PRO A 260 -12.81 -0.39 -23.21
N ALA A 261 -13.55 -1.26 -22.54
CA ALA A 261 -12.95 -2.39 -21.85
C ALA A 261 -11.97 -3.08 -22.80
N PRO A 262 -10.74 -3.37 -22.35
CA PRO A 262 -9.82 -4.12 -23.20
C PRO A 262 -10.51 -5.42 -23.63
N PRO A 263 -10.14 -5.99 -24.75
CA PRO A 263 -10.57 -7.34 -25.07
C PRO A 263 -10.29 -8.21 -23.84
N PRO A 264 -11.21 -9.10 -23.44
CA PRO A 264 -11.05 -9.89 -22.23
C PRO A 264 -9.64 -10.47 -22.19
N PRO A 265 -8.94 -10.37 -21.07
CA PRO A 265 -7.62 -10.98 -20.96
C PRO A 265 -7.73 -12.42 -21.43
N PRO A 266 -6.70 -12.97 -22.09
CA PRO A 266 -6.72 -14.38 -22.47
C PRO A 266 -7.17 -15.20 -21.25
N PRO A 267 -8.04 -16.20 -21.42
CA PRO A 267 -8.64 -16.91 -20.31
C PRO A 267 -7.54 -17.26 -19.31
N LEU A 268 -7.73 -16.82 -18.07
CA LEU A 268 -6.81 -17.16 -16.98
C LEU A 268 -6.55 -18.67 -17.07
N PRO A 269 -5.30 -19.12 -16.91
CA PRO A 269 -5.05 -20.56 -16.81
C PRO A 269 -6.05 -21.10 -15.78
N PRO A 270 -6.67 -22.27 -16.05
CA PRO A 270 -7.72 -22.81 -15.20
C PRO A 270 -7.28 -22.69 -13.74
N PRO A 271 -8.17 -22.28 -12.82
CA PRO A 271 -7.82 -22.09 -11.42
C PRO A 271 -7.12 -23.35 -10.96
N LEU A 272 -5.94 -23.20 -10.37
CA LEU A 272 -5.22 -24.33 -9.78
C LEU A 272 -6.23 -25.11 -8.95
N PRO A 273 -6.28 -26.45 -9.08
CA PRO A 273 -7.23 -27.24 -8.31
C PRO A 273 -7.13 -26.83 -6.85
N PRO A 274 -8.27 -26.68 -6.15
CA PRO A 274 -8.25 -26.24 -4.77
C PRO A 274 -7.23 -27.09 -4.00
N PRO A 275 -6.39 -26.49 -3.15
CA PRO A 275 -5.40 -27.25 -2.41
C PRO A 275 -6.13 -28.38 -1.68
N PRO A 276 -5.57 -29.59 -1.66
CA PRO A 276 -6.23 -30.74 -1.03
C PRO A 276 -6.61 -30.34 0.41
N PRO A 277 -7.77 -30.81 0.90
CA PRO A 277 -8.29 -30.42 2.21
C PRO A 277 -7.22 -30.62 3.28
N GLN A 278 -6.81 -29.55 3.91
CA GLN A 278 -5.78 -29.59 4.95
C GLN A 278 -6.31 -30.37 6.14
N VAL A 279 -5.71 -31.51 6.41
CA VAL A 279 -6.04 -32.31 7.59
C VAL A 279 -5.54 -31.57 8.83
N LEU A 280 -6.42 -30.93 9.55
CA LEU A 280 -6.11 -30.15 10.76
C LEU A 280 -6.05 -31.03 12.02
N CYS A 281 -5.21 -30.65 12.96
CA CYS A 281 -5.16 -31.25 14.31
C CYS A 281 -6.24 -30.60 15.18
N ARG A 282 -7.32 -31.30 15.50
CA ARG A 282 -8.27 -30.88 16.54
C ARG A 282 -7.85 -31.46 17.87
N ILE A 283 -7.35 -30.63 18.80
CA ILE A 283 -6.79 -31.07 20.08
C ILE A 283 -7.82 -31.88 20.88
N PRO A 284 -7.59 -33.19 21.10
CA PRO A 284 -8.56 -34.01 21.82
C PRO A 284 -8.47 -33.82 23.36
N ARG A 285 -9.54 -34.03 24.07
CA ARG A 285 -9.53 -34.09 25.54
C ARG A 285 -8.87 -35.39 26.00
N VAL A 286 -7.73 -35.29 26.68
CA VAL A 286 -6.97 -36.45 27.14
C VAL A 286 -6.70 -36.44 28.67
N ILE A 287 -7.19 -35.44 29.40
CA ILE A 287 -7.09 -35.37 30.86
C ILE A 287 -7.85 -36.54 31.46
N GLY A 288 -7.26 -37.20 32.44
CA GLY A 288 -7.81 -38.39 33.12
C GLY A 288 -7.43 -39.72 32.46
N LEU A 289 -7.03 -39.73 31.18
CA LEU A 289 -6.63 -40.97 30.48
C LEU A 289 -5.25 -41.48 30.93
N ARG A 290 -5.01 -42.81 30.78
CA ARG A 290 -3.66 -43.37 30.90
C ARG A 290 -2.77 -42.79 29.78
N LEU A 291 -1.48 -42.60 30.03
CA LEU A 291 -0.54 -41.93 29.07
C LEU A 291 -0.54 -42.59 27.68
N GLN A 292 -0.55 -43.92 27.61
CA GLN A 292 -0.57 -44.62 26.31
C GLN A 292 -1.87 -44.33 25.54
N THR A 293 -3.02 -44.41 26.19
CA THR A 293 -4.33 -44.09 25.60
C THR A 293 -4.39 -42.62 25.15
N ALA A 294 -3.84 -41.69 25.94
CA ALA A 294 -3.75 -40.26 25.60
C ALA A 294 -2.92 -40.04 24.36
N ARG A 295 -1.75 -40.68 24.24
CA ARG A 295 -0.89 -40.63 23.06
C ARG A 295 -1.59 -41.15 21.81
N GLY A 296 -2.27 -42.29 21.91
CA GLY A 296 -3.06 -42.85 20.79
C GLY A 296 -4.18 -41.89 20.33
N ARG A 297 -4.92 -41.30 21.28
CA ARG A 297 -5.99 -40.33 20.96
C ARG A 297 -5.48 -39.06 20.29
N ILE A 298 -4.31 -38.54 20.72
CA ILE A 298 -3.67 -37.40 20.13
C ILE A 298 -3.27 -37.71 18.67
N ARG A 299 -2.67 -38.87 18.39
CA ARG A 299 -2.27 -39.25 17.01
C ARG A 299 -3.48 -39.41 16.08
N ARG A 300 -4.58 -40.07 16.58
CA ARG A 300 -5.81 -40.20 15.79
C ARG A 300 -6.49 -38.88 15.47
N ALA A 301 -6.21 -37.83 16.23
CA ALA A 301 -6.70 -36.48 15.97
C ALA A 301 -5.73 -35.67 15.08
N HIS A 302 -4.82 -36.33 14.37
CA HIS A 302 -3.79 -35.72 13.53
C HIS A 302 -2.87 -34.73 14.27
N CYS A 303 -2.74 -34.90 15.59
CA CYS A 303 -1.85 -34.16 16.46
C CYS A 303 -0.63 -35.02 16.83
N SER A 304 0.42 -34.43 17.37
CA SER A 304 1.61 -35.13 17.86
C SER A 304 1.68 -35.09 19.40
N PRO A 305 1.98 -36.21 20.06
CA PRO A 305 2.31 -36.20 21.49
C PRO A 305 3.56 -35.37 21.74
N GLY A 306 3.45 -34.31 22.54
CA GLY A 306 4.55 -33.46 22.93
C GLY A 306 5.28 -33.94 24.21
N ARG A 307 6.08 -33.01 24.79
CA ARG A 307 6.82 -33.28 26.01
C ARG A 307 5.90 -33.72 27.15
N VAL A 308 6.28 -34.80 27.88
CA VAL A 308 5.57 -35.33 29.06
C VAL A 308 6.36 -34.91 30.32
N ARG A 309 5.73 -34.11 31.18
CA ARG A 309 6.25 -33.78 32.50
C ARG A 309 5.58 -34.68 33.52
N ARG A 310 6.36 -35.35 34.39
CA ARG A 310 5.85 -36.21 35.47
C ARG A 310 5.86 -35.44 36.76
N VAL A 311 4.74 -35.47 37.50
CA VAL A 311 4.58 -34.81 38.80
C VAL A 311 4.06 -35.80 39.83
N ARG A 312 4.40 -35.63 41.10
CA ARG A 312 3.83 -36.45 42.18
C ARG A 312 2.32 -36.20 42.29
N ALA A 313 1.51 -37.25 42.24
CA ALA A 313 0.05 -37.13 42.33
C ALA A 313 -0.59 -38.47 42.75
N LYS A 314 -1.78 -38.38 43.37
CA LYS A 314 -2.59 -39.53 43.77
C LYS A 314 -2.98 -40.43 42.59
N ARG A 315 -3.18 -39.85 41.39
CA ARG A 315 -3.53 -40.57 40.14
C ARG A 315 -2.30 -40.85 39.29
N ALA A 316 -1.49 -41.80 39.72
CA ALA A 316 -0.29 -42.20 38.96
C ALA A 316 -0.64 -42.77 37.58
N GLY A 317 0.20 -42.51 36.58
CA GLY A 317 0.05 -42.98 35.20
C GLY A 317 -1.05 -42.28 34.39
N ARG A 318 -1.81 -41.36 34.97
CA ARG A 318 -2.87 -40.62 34.28
C ARG A 318 -2.44 -39.19 33.94
N VAL A 319 -2.98 -38.66 32.84
CA VAL A 319 -2.80 -37.29 32.42
C VAL A 319 -3.57 -36.35 33.36
N LEU A 320 -2.89 -35.42 33.96
CA LEU A 320 -3.44 -34.44 34.90
C LEU A 320 -3.73 -33.10 34.23
N ALA A 321 -2.91 -32.73 33.21
CA ALA A 321 -3.09 -31.52 32.45
C ALA A 321 -2.55 -31.70 31.02
N GLN A 322 -3.09 -30.92 30.11
CA GLN A 322 -2.64 -30.84 28.71
C GLN A 322 -2.54 -29.40 28.26
N LYS A 323 -1.63 -29.11 27.30
CA LYS A 323 -1.52 -27.80 26.61
C LYS A 323 -1.13 -28.07 25.19
N PRO A 324 -1.87 -27.55 24.16
CA PRO A 324 -3.06 -26.67 24.25
C PRO A 324 -4.30 -27.36 24.84
N SER A 325 -5.29 -26.52 25.17
CA SER A 325 -6.59 -27.03 25.70
C SER A 325 -7.35 -27.82 24.64
N ALA A 326 -8.19 -28.77 25.06
CA ALA A 326 -9.04 -29.51 24.14
C ALA A 326 -9.97 -28.61 23.32
N GLY A 327 -10.35 -29.07 22.12
CA GLY A 327 -11.23 -28.35 21.19
C GLY A 327 -10.52 -27.38 20.27
N ARG A 328 -9.32 -26.92 20.58
CA ARG A 328 -8.58 -25.99 19.68
C ARG A 328 -8.13 -26.69 18.40
N VAL A 329 -8.27 -25.99 17.27
CA VAL A 329 -7.80 -26.43 15.97
C VAL A 329 -6.39 -25.85 15.72
N ARG A 330 -5.49 -26.66 15.18
CA ARG A 330 -4.09 -26.32 14.85
C ARG A 330 -3.66 -27.02 13.57
N ALA A 331 -2.51 -26.64 13.02
CA ALA A 331 -1.92 -27.36 11.91
C ALA A 331 -1.69 -28.85 12.25
N ARG A 332 -1.78 -29.73 11.24
CA ARG A 332 -1.47 -31.15 11.38
C ARG A 332 -0.13 -31.36 12.09
N GLY A 333 -0.06 -32.29 13.01
CA GLY A 333 1.15 -32.59 13.76
C GLY A 333 1.42 -31.66 14.96
N ALA A 334 0.55 -30.70 15.26
CA ALA A 334 0.70 -29.81 16.42
C ALA A 334 0.93 -30.58 17.72
N ARG A 335 1.94 -30.19 18.48
CA ARG A 335 2.38 -30.91 19.69
C ARG A 335 1.49 -30.62 20.88
N VAL A 336 0.98 -31.70 21.54
CA VAL A 336 0.20 -31.62 22.78
C VAL A 336 1.09 -32.04 23.97
N ARG A 337 1.49 -31.08 24.80
CA ARG A 337 2.27 -31.32 26.03
C ARG A 337 1.38 -31.86 27.10
N LEU A 338 1.88 -32.82 27.88
CA LEU A 338 1.13 -33.54 28.91
C LEU A 338 1.83 -33.43 30.27
N VAL A 339 1.05 -33.31 31.32
CA VAL A 339 1.50 -33.50 32.69
C VAL A 339 0.87 -34.82 33.21
N VAL A 340 1.69 -35.72 33.71
CA VAL A 340 1.27 -37.08 34.13
C VAL A 340 1.66 -37.32 35.57
N GLY A 341 0.74 -37.92 36.34
CA GLY A 341 0.98 -38.32 37.71
C GLY A 341 2.00 -39.45 37.84
N ARG A 342 2.89 -39.39 38.83
CA ARG A 342 3.75 -40.51 39.28
C ARG A 342 3.52 -40.83 40.74
N ARG A 343 3.67 -42.13 41.14
CA ARG A 343 3.61 -42.52 42.56
C ARG A 343 4.76 -41.89 43.35
N ARG A 344 4.58 -41.66 44.64
CA ARG A 344 5.72 -41.48 45.54
C ARG A 344 6.56 -42.75 45.48
N ALA A 345 7.87 -42.65 45.40
CA ALA A 345 8.73 -43.74 45.75
C ALA A 345 8.47 -44.03 47.25
N GLY A 346 8.08 -45.23 47.58
CA GLY A 346 8.02 -45.64 48.95
C GLY A 346 9.40 -45.49 49.58
N ARG A 347 9.46 -44.96 50.81
CA ARG A 347 10.64 -45.11 51.66
C ARG A 347 10.74 -46.58 52.05
#